data_f2852ecd886dfbf0334aac9718de0519
#
_entry.id   f2852ecd886dfbf0334aac9718de0519
#
_cell.length_a   1.000
_cell.length_b   1.000
_cell.length_c   1.000
_cell.angle_alpha   90.00
_cell.angle_beta   90.00
_cell.angle_gamma   90.00
#
_symmetry.space_group_name_H-M   'P 1'
#
loop_
_entity.id
_entity.type
_entity.pdbx_description
1 polymer ?
#
loop_
_entity_poly.entity_id
_entity_poly.type
_entity_poly.pdbx_seq_one_letter_code
_entity_poly.pdbx_strand_id
1 'polypeptide(L)'
;MPNLEILRDSLMEAVAETSEEFMERYFNGEEFSIEEIRAAMRTEVMDGDIVPVAMGSNIQAQGVANLLSDIVRFFPSPDKRTCAGINRRTNEIFEANYDFAKAKSAYVFKTMVDPFIGKYLSLIHI
;
A
#
# COMPACT_ATOMS: atom_id res chain seq x y z
N MET A 1 10.57 -21.52 19.12
CA MET A 1 10.46 -20.51 18.07
C MET A 1 9.87 -21.20 16.85
N PRO A 2 8.92 -20.63 16.14
CA PRO A 2 8.50 -21.21 14.87
C PRO A 2 9.75 -21.36 14.00
N ASN A 3 9.81 -22.44 13.26
CA ASN A 3 10.96 -22.74 12.42
C ASN A 3 11.06 -21.66 11.35
N LEU A 4 12.11 -20.85 11.37
CA LEU A 4 12.33 -19.76 10.41
C LEU A 4 12.34 -20.25 8.96
N GLU A 5 12.75 -21.49 8.73
CA GLU A 5 12.72 -22.12 7.40
C GLU A 5 11.29 -22.24 6.89
N ILE A 6 10.36 -22.73 7.70
CA ILE A 6 8.95 -22.86 7.30
C ILE A 6 8.34 -21.49 6.95
N LEU A 7 8.67 -20.46 7.74
CA LEU A 7 8.17 -19.10 7.46
C LEU A 7 8.79 -18.51 6.20
N ARG A 8 10.05 -18.81 5.93
CA ARG A 8 10.72 -18.39 4.69
C ARG A 8 10.12 -19.10 3.48
N ASP A 9 9.89 -20.39 3.59
CA ASP A 9 9.28 -21.17 2.49
C ASP A 9 7.88 -20.65 2.16
N SER A 10 7.05 -20.39 3.17
CA SER A 10 5.72 -19.79 2.97
C SER A 10 5.79 -18.40 2.34
N LEU A 11 6.82 -17.61 2.66
CA LEU A 11 7.02 -16.31 2.01
C LEU A 11 7.45 -16.48 0.54
N MET A 12 8.32 -17.44 0.25
CA MET A 12 8.75 -17.71 -1.14
C MET A 12 7.60 -18.24 -1.99
N GLU A 13 6.74 -19.06 -1.41
CA GLU A 13 5.52 -19.54 -2.06
C GLU A 13 4.59 -18.38 -2.41
N ALA A 14 4.32 -17.47 -1.47
CA ALA A 14 3.53 -16.26 -1.74
C ALA A 14 4.16 -15.37 -2.82
N VAL A 15 5.49 -15.20 -2.82
CA VAL A 15 6.19 -14.47 -3.89
C VAL A 15 6.03 -15.17 -5.24
N ALA A 16 6.10 -16.50 -5.28
CA ALA A 16 5.95 -17.27 -6.50
C ALA A 16 4.54 -17.11 -7.12
N GLU A 17 3.51 -16.98 -6.29
CA GLU A 17 2.12 -16.80 -6.74
C GLU A 17 1.88 -15.48 -7.49
N THR A 18 2.79 -14.51 -7.38
CA THR A 18 2.63 -13.18 -8.00
C THR A 18 2.73 -13.19 -9.53
N SER A 19 3.40 -14.17 -10.13
CA SER A 19 3.49 -14.30 -11.59
C SER A 19 3.82 -15.73 -12.04
N GLU A 20 3.41 -16.07 -13.27
CA GLU A 20 3.73 -17.38 -13.88
C GLU A 20 5.25 -17.61 -13.98
N GLU A 21 6.02 -16.57 -14.28
CA GLU A 21 7.49 -16.64 -14.35
C GLU A 21 8.10 -17.00 -12.98
N PHE A 22 7.63 -16.35 -11.90
CA PHE A 22 8.10 -16.65 -10.55
C PHE A 22 7.67 -18.04 -10.10
N MET A 23 6.50 -18.49 -10.50
CA MET A 23 6.02 -19.84 -10.21
C MET A 23 6.91 -20.90 -10.88
N GLU A 24 7.28 -20.73 -12.16
CA GLU A 24 8.18 -21.64 -12.84
C GLU A 24 9.58 -21.69 -12.19
N ARG A 25 10.13 -20.53 -11.83
CA ARG A 25 11.42 -20.44 -11.15
C ARG A 25 11.40 -21.10 -9.77
N TYR A 26 10.31 -20.94 -9.03
CA TYR A 26 10.13 -21.57 -7.73
C TYR A 26 10.14 -23.11 -7.84
N PHE A 27 9.40 -23.66 -8.80
CA PHE A 27 9.40 -25.12 -9.05
C PHE A 27 10.75 -25.64 -9.57
N ASN A 28 11.50 -24.82 -10.26
CA ASN A 28 12.87 -25.17 -10.69
C ASN A 28 13.89 -25.06 -9.55
N GLY A 29 13.49 -24.58 -8.37
CA GLY A 29 14.38 -24.41 -7.22
C GLY A 29 15.32 -23.20 -7.34
N GLU A 30 14.98 -22.22 -8.15
CA GLU A 30 15.75 -20.99 -8.29
C GLU A 30 15.49 -20.04 -7.12
N GLU A 31 16.55 -19.39 -6.66
CA GLU A 31 16.44 -18.41 -5.59
C GLU A 31 15.97 -17.04 -6.14
N PHE A 32 15.10 -16.37 -5.39
CA PHE A 32 14.71 -15.00 -5.67
C PHE A 32 15.68 -13.99 -5.02
N SER A 33 15.99 -12.92 -5.72
CA SER A 33 16.74 -11.81 -5.16
C SER A 33 15.87 -11.03 -4.15
N ILE A 34 16.52 -10.29 -3.25
CA ILE A 34 15.81 -9.46 -2.25
C ILE A 34 14.96 -8.38 -2.94
N GLU A 35 15.42 -7.87 -4.06
CA GLU A 35 14.71 -6.86 -4.85
C GLU A 35 13.43 -7.43 -5.48
N GLU A 36 13.48 -8.64 -6.03
CA GLU A 36 12.32 -9.36 -6.58
C GLU A 36 11.29 -9.65 -5.48
N ILE A 37 11.73 -10.17 -4.34
CA ILE A 37 10.86 -10.43 -3.18
C ILE A 37 10.16 -9.14 -2.73
N ARG A 38 10.89 -8.03 -2.64
CA ARG A 38 10.30 -6.73 -2.25
C ARG A 38 9.31 -6.21 -3.27
N ALA A 39 9.60 -6.36 -4.55
CA ALA A 39 8.71 -5.93 -5.62
C ALA A 39 7.41 -6.75 -5.61
N ALA A 40 7.50 -8.07 -5.51
CA ALA A 40 6.37 -8.96 -5.40
C ALA A 40 5.51 -8.64 -4.17
N MET A 41 6.11 -8.56 -2.99
CA MET A 41 5.38 -8.18 -1.77
C MET A 41 4.69 -6.81 -1.87
N ARG A 42 5.30 -5.85 -2.57
CA ARG A 42 4.67 -4.54 -2.79
C ARG A 42 3.40 -4.66 -3.64
N THR A 43 3.43 -5.47 -4.67
CA THR A 43 2.26 -5.75 -5.52
C THR A 43 1.15 -6.39 -4.70
N GLU A 44 1.44 -7.45 -3.96
CA GLU A 44 0.48 -8.16 -3.11
C GLU A 44 -0.14 -7.26 -2.01
N VAL A 45 0.65 -6.35 -1.44
CA VAL A 45 0.14 -5.36 -0.48
C VAL A 45 -0.75 -4.33 -1.16
N MET A 46 -0.46 -3.92 -2.39
CA MET A 46 -1.29 -2.99 -3.16
C MET A 46 -2.62 -3.61 -3.56
N ASP A 47 -2.63 -4.88 -3.91
CA ASP A 47 -3.81 -5.64 -4.31
C ASP A 47 -4.65 -6.08 -3.09
N GLY A 48 -4.03 -6.09 -1.91
CA GLY A 48 -4.68 -6.40 -0.63
C GLY A 48 -4.63 -7.88 -0.26
N ASP A 49 -3.83 -8.67 -0.97
CA ASP A 49 -3.69 -10.11 -0.75
C ASP A 49 -2.75 -10.41 0.43
N ILE A 50 -1.77 -9.54 0.66
CA ILE A 50 -0.88 -9.60 1.82
C ILE A 50 -1.05 -8.35 2.70
N VAL A 51 -1.16 -8.57 4.01
CA VAL A 51 -1.22 -7.51 5.01
C VAL A 51 0.04 -7.53 5.88
N PRO A 52 0.94 -6.54 5.77
CA PRO A 52 2.11 -6.45 6.62
C PRO A 52 1.71 -6.20 8.08
N VAL A 53 2.26 -6.97 9.00
CA VAL A 53 2.02 -6.80 10.44
C VAL A 53 3.33 -6.44 11.12
N ALA A 54 3.38 -5.27 11.74
CA ALA A 54 4.51 -4.81 12.52
C ALA A 54 4.16 -4.75 14.01
N MET A 55 5.11 -5.11 14.85
CA MET A 55 4.98 -5.04 16.31
C MET A 55 5.99 -4.04 16.88
N GLY A 56 5.54 -3.26 17.86
CA GLY A 56 6.41 -2.29 18.52
C GLY A 56 5.84 -1.78 19.83
N SER A 57 6.63 -0.97 20.52
CA SER A 57 6.24 -0.30 21.76
C SER A 57 6.39 1.22 21.59
N ASN A 58 5.30 1.95 21.67
CA ASN A 58 5.31 3.42 21.58
C ASN A 58 6.03 4.06 22.77
N ILE A 59 5.87 3.48 23.98
CA ILE A 59 6.49 4.01 25.20
C ILE A 59 8.00 3.87 25.16
N GLN A 60 8.49 2.75 24.62
CA GLN A 60 9.92 2.46 24.54
C GLN A 60 10.53 2.88 23.19
N ALA A 61 9.72 3.43 22.29
CA ALA A 61 10.11 3.76 20.91
C ALA A 61 10.73 2.58 20.13
N GLN A 62 10.44 1.34 20.53
CA GLN A 62 10.93 0.14 19.85
C GLN A 62 10.05 -0.18 18.64
N GLY A 63 10.68 -0.54 17.52
CA GLY A 63 9.99 -0.93 16.29
C GLY A 63 9.48 0.24 15.45
N VAL A 64 9.51 1.49 15.92
CA VAL A 64 9.00 2.66 15.19
C VAL A 64 9.75 2.87 13.88
N ALA A 65 11.09 2.80 13.90
CA ALA A 65 11.89 2.95 12.69
C ALA A 65 11.64 1.81 11.68
N ASN A 66 11.40 0.60 12.16
CA ASN A 66 11.04 -0.54 11.32
C ASN A 66 9.68 -0.31 10.65
N LEU A 67 8.66 0.12 11.41
CA LEU A 67 7.34 0.45 10.87
C LEU A 67 7.42 1.53 9.77
N LEU A 68 8.17 2.61 10.01
CA LEU A 68 8.36 3.66 9.00
C LEU A 68 9.08 3.13 7.75
N SER A 69 10.06 2.26 7.93
CA SER A 69 10.75 1.60 6.82
C SER A 69 9.81 0.69 6.03
N ASP A 70 8.93 -0.04 6.70
CA ASP A 70 7.96 -0.94 6.07
C ASP A 70 6.89 -0.14 5.30
N ILE A 71 6.45 1.00 5.82
CA ILE A 71 5.56 1.91 5.09
C ILE A 71 6.22 2.34 3.77
N VAL A 72 7.47 2.79 3.80
CA VAL A 72 8.19 3.22 2.59
C VAL A 72 8.42 2.06 1.61
N ARG A 73 8.65 0.86 2.12
CA ARG A 73 8.94 -0.33 1.30
C ARG A 73 7.72 -0.91 0.62
N PHE A 74 6.60 -0.99 1.33
CA PHE A 74 5.45 -1.76 0.88
C PHE A 74 4.27 -0.91 0.41
N PHE A 75 4.09 0.30 0.95
CA PHE A 75 2.95 1.11 0.56
C PHE A 75 3.25 1.96 -0.69
N PRO A 76 2.29 2.06 -1.61
CA PRO A 76 2.45 2.92 -2.78
C PRO A 76 2.44 4.39 -2.38
N SER A 77 3.17 5.20 -3.11
CA SER A 77 3.06 6.66 -3.01
C SER A 77 1.68 7.11 -3.52
N PRO A 78 1.08 8.16 -2.92
CA PRO A 78 -0.23 8.66 -3.34
C PRO A 78 -0.32 9.03 -4.83
N ASP A 79 0.79 9.43 -5.46
CA ASP A 79 0.87 9.76 -6.89
C ASP A 79 0.65 8.56 -7.83
N LYS A 80 0.72 7.34 -7.31
CA LYS A 80 0.44 6.10 -8.05
C LYS A 80 -1.05 5.78 -8.14
N ARG A 81 -1.88 6.48 -7.37
CA ARG A 81 -3.31 6.26 -7.38
C ARG A 81 -4.00 7.25 -8.29
N THR A 82 -4.71 6.76 -9.27
CA THR A 82 -5.64 7.55 -10.09
C THR A 82 -7.06 7.36 -9.57
N CYS A 83 -7.83 8.44 -9.54
CA CYS A 83 -9.24 8.41 -9.16
C CYS A 83 -10.07 9.02 -10.28
N ALA A 84 -11.15 8.35 -10.68
CA ALA A 84 -12.10 8.91 -11.62
C ALA A 84 -13.21 9.66 -10.87
N GLY A 85 -13.59 10.81 -11.39
CA GLY A 85 -14.70 11.60 -10.90
C GLY A 85 -15.66 11.98 -12.04
N ILE A 86 -16.86 12.42 -11.69
CA ILE A 86 -17.83 12.93 -12.66
C ILE A 86 -18.03 14.42 -12.42
N ASN A 87 -17.78 15.22 -13.44
CA ASN A 87 -18.12 16.63 -13.43
C ASN A 87 -19.65 16.78 -13.52
N ARG A 88 -20.30 17.14 -12.42
CA ARG A 88 -21.77 17.23 -12.35
C ARG A 88 -22.39 18.29 -13.27
N ARG A 89 -21.60 19.23 -13.76
CA ARG A 89 -22.09 20.29 -14.67
C ARG A 89 -22.04 19.86 -16.12
N THR A 90 -20.97 19.17 -16.55
CA THR A 90 -20.79 18.70 -17.93
C THR A 90 -21.17 17.23 -18.11
N ASN A 91 -21.32 16.49 -17.01
CA ASN A 91 -21.54 15.04 -16.96
C ASN A 91 -20.40 14.22 -17.59
N GLU A 92 -19.22 14.82 -17.69
CA GLU A 92 -18.03 14.19 -18.24
C GLU A 92 -17.23 13.49 -17.12
N ILE A 93 -16.65 12.36 -17.46
CA ILE A 93 -15.71 11.67 -16.58
C ILE A 93 -14.36 12.38 -16.68
N PHE A 94 -13.78 12.73 -15.55
CA PHE A 94 -12.42 13.23 -15.47
C PHE A 94 -11.56 12.30 -14.59
N GLU A 95 -10.31 12.18 -14.95
CA GLU A 95 -9.32 11.48 -14.15
C GLU A 95 -8.59 12.48 -13.28
N ALA A 96 -8.70 12.29 -11.95
CA ALA A 96 -7.96 13.05 -10.97
C ALA A 96 -6.59 12.41 -10.77
N ASN A 97 -5.55 13.19 -11.00
CA ASN A 97 -4.16 12.79 -10.79
C ASN A 97 -3.38 13.97 -10.18
N TYR A 98 -2.12 13.73 -9.82
CA TYR A 98 -1.25 14.77 -9.24
C TYR A 98 -0.70 15.79 -10.26
N ASP A 99 -1.31 15.92 -11.43
CA ASP A 99 -0.96 16.93 -12.41
C ASP A 99 -1.50 18.31 -11.98
N PHE A 100 -0.61 19.19 -11.54
CA PHE A 100 -0.95 20.53 -11.08
C PHE A 100 -1.53 21.45 -12.17
N ALA A 101 -1.41 21.08 -13.44
CA ALA A 101 -2.01 21.81 -14.55
C ALA A 101 -3.49 21.51 -14.72
N LYS A 102 -3.98 20.43 -14.15
CA LYS A 102 -5.39 20.02 -14.22
C LYS A 102 -6.22 20.58 -13.07
N ALA A 103 -7.54 20.37 -13.14
CA ALA A 103 -8.46 20.80 -12.09
C ALA A 103 -8.09 20.16 -10.75
N LYS A 104 -7.98 20.99 -9.70
CA LYS A 104 -7.75 20.52 -8.35
C LYS A 104 -9.00 19.87 -7.80
N SER A 105 -8.85 18.68 -7.26
CA SER A 105 -9.92 17.94 -6.59
C SER A 105 -9.51 17.52 -5.19
N ALA A 106 -10.49 17.26 -4.33
CA ALA A 106 -10.26 16.77 -2.98
C ALA A 106 -11.39 15.81 -2.61
N TYR A 107 -11.03 14.76 -1.91
CA TYR A 107 -11.98 13.75 -1.42
C TYR A 107 -12.13 13.87 0.09
N VAL A 108 -13.37 14.00 0.56
CA VAL A 108 -13.70 13.98 2.00
C VAL A 108 -13.81 12.53 2.44
N PHE A 109 -12.86 12.05 3.22
CA PHE A 109 -12.86 10.66 3.69
C PHE A 109 -13.36 10.51 5.12
N LYS A 110 -13.46 11.60 5.88
CA LYS A 110 -13.95 11.57 7.26
C LYS A 110 -14.60 12.88 7.65
N THR A 111 -15.73 12.79 8.34
CA THR A 111 -16.39 13.90 9.00
C THR A 111 -16.40 13.63 10.51
N MET A 112 -15.95 14.59 11.28
CA MET A 112 -16.01 14.55 12.74
C MET A 112 -16.81 15.75 13.25
N VAL A 113 -17.51 15.56 14.35
CA VAL A 113 -18.25 16.64 15.03
C VAL A 113 -17.61 16.86 16.40
N ASP A 114 -17.14 18.06 16.61
CA ASP A 114 -16.64 18.52 17.91
C ASP A 114 -17.69 19.42 18.54
N PRO A 115 -18.05 19.24 19.82
CA PRO A 115 -19.07 20.03 20.49
C PRO A 115 -18.78 21.54 20.57
N PHE A 116 -17.51 21.92 20.51
CA PHE A 116 -17.05 23.30 20.67
C PHE A 116 -16.72 24.01 19.36
N ILE A 117 -16.23 23.28 18.38
CA ILE A 117 -15.71 23.85 17.11
C ILE A 117 -16.63 23.53 15.93
N GLY A 118 -17.52 22.54 16.06
CA GLY A 118 -18.46 22.16 15.02
C GLY A 118 -17.99 21.02 14.15
N LYS A 119 -18.34 21.04 12.85
CA LYS A 119 -18.00 19.97 11.91
C LYS A 119 -16.62 20.16 11.28
N TYR A 120 -15.80 19.12 11.38
CA TYR A 120 -14.54 19.02 10.64
C TYR A 120 -14.67 18.09 9.47
N LEU A 121 -14.06 18.46 8.37
CA LEU A 121 -13.91 17.61 7.19
C LEU A 121 -12.45 17.26 7.03
N SER A 122 -12.14 15.97 7.02
CA SER A 122 -10.80 15.49 6.64
C SER A 122 -10.77 15.26 5.15
N LEU A 123 -9.82 15.91 4.48
CA LEU A 123 -9.67 15.90 3.03
C LEU A 123 -8.33 15.29 2.65
N ILE A 124 -8.33 14.61 1.51
CA ILE A 124 -7.09 14.31 0.79
C ILE A 124 -7.12 15.01 -0.57
N HIS A 125 -5.98 15.49 -1.02
CA HIS A 125 -5.81 16.01 -2.38
C HIS A 125 -5.67 14.83 -3.35
N ILE A 126 -6.33 14.96 -4.46
CA ILE A 126 -6.27 14.01 -5.58
C ILE A 126 -5.85 14.77 -6.83
#